data_27b275688ee071f25665228e3918c4dc
#
_entry.id   27b275688ee071f25665228e3918c4dc
#
_cell.length_a   1.000
_cell.length_b   1.000
_cell.length_c   1.000
_cell.angle_alpha   90.00
_cell.angle_beta   90.00
_cell.angle_gamma   90.00
#
_symmetry.space_group_name_H-M   'P 1'
#
loop_
_entity.id
_entity.type
_entity.pdbx_description
1 polymer ?
#
loop_
_entity_poly.entity_id
_entity_poly.type
_entity_poly.pdbx_seq_one_letter_code
_entity_poly.pdbx_strand_id
1 'polypeptide(L)'
;MTSIEDARRKAIEFLQKSLGVKDVKIIGATKIGDGWDVEAEVYEESSFLKSLGLPSRIQDRNSYTVKLNDGLEVESYERQGHAAAAR
;
A
#
# COMPACT_ATOMS: atom_id res chain seq x y z
N MET A 1 10.66 -6.12 20.56
CA MET A 1 11.43 -6.27 19.32
C MET A 1 10.49 -6.43 18.15
N THR A 2 10.72 -5.69 17.09
CA THR A 2 9.82 -5.76 15.95
C THR A 2 10.30 -6.83 14.97
N SER A 3 9.38 -7.40 14.26
CA SER A 3 9.70 -8.40 13.26
C SER A 3 9.11 -7.99 11.92
N ILE A 4 9.53 -8.70 10.89
CA ILE A 4 9.03 -8.40 9.57
C ILE A 4 7.52 -8.64 9.50
N GLU A 5 7.03 -9.59 10.27
CA GLU A 5 5.59 -9.84 10.29
C GLU A 5 4.83 -8.70 10.94
N ASP A 6 5.42 -8.10 11.97
CA ASP A 6 4.79 -6.95 12.60
C ASP A 6 4.75 -5.78 11.63
N ALA A 7 5.83 -5.58 10.87
CA ALA A 7 5.87 -4.50 9.89
C ALA A 7 4.82 -4.71 8.79
N ARG A 8 4.68 -5.95 8.34
CA ARG A 8 3.69 -6.25 7.32
C ARG A 8 2.28 -5.98 7.81
N ARG A 9 1.99 -6.42 9.03
CA ARG A 9 0.67 -6.23 9.60
C ARG A 9 0.34 -4.75 9.74
N LYS A 10 1.29 -3.98 10.19
CA LYS A 10 1.07 -2.57 10.39
C LYS A 10 0.82 -1.85 9.06
N ALA A 11 1.58 -2.23 8.04
CA ALA A 11 1.39 -1.63 6.74
C ALA A 11 0.01 -1.96 6.17
N ILE A 12 -0.45 -3.20 6.34
CA ILE A 12 -1.77 -3.59 5.89
C ILE A 12 -2.83 -2.75 6.58
N GLU A 13 -2.76 -2.65 7.90
CA GLU A 13 -3.74 -1.88 8.66
C GLU A 13 -3.76 -0.43 8.21
N PHE A 14 -2.58 0.13 8.02
CA PHE A 14 -2.48 1.53 7.62
C PHE A 14 -3.12 1.75 6.26
N LEU A 15 -2.80 0.91 5.30
CA LEU A 15 -3.33 1.09 3.96
C LEU A 15 -4.83 0.85 3.91
N GLN A 16 -5.33 -0.11 4.67
CA GLN A 16 -6.76 -0.34 4.71
C GLN A 16 -7.50 0.88 5.23
N LYS A 17 -6.97 1.51 6.25
CA LYS A 17 -7.62 2.68 6.81
C LYS A 17 -7.44 3.90 5.93
N SER A 18 -6.25 4.11 5.44
CA SER A 18 -5.94 5.33 4.69
C SER A 18 -6.57 5.36 3.32
N LEU A 19 -6.65 4.21 2.68
CA LEU A 19 -7.17 4.14 1.31
C LEU A 19 -8.59 3.61 1.25
N GLY A 20 -9.09 3.09 2.35
CA GLY A 20 -10.43 2.51 2.35
C GLY A 20 -10.54 1.25 1.52
N VAL A 21 -9.44 0.50 1.40
CA VAL A 21 -9.44 -0.73 0.61
C VAL A 21 -9.50 -1.92 1.53
N LYS A 22 -9.97 -3.05 1.01
CA LYS A 22 -10.05 -4.26 1.81
C LYS A 22 -8.88 -5.17 1.56
N ASP A 23 -8.49 -5.31 0.31
CA ASP A 23 -7.49 -6.28 -0.06
C ASP A 23 -6.14 -5.61 -0.24
N VAL A 24 -5.22 -5.95 0.62
CA VAL A 24 -3.86 -5.44 0.55
C VAL A 24 -2.94 -6.65 0.53
N LYS A 25 -2.10 -6.72 -0.49
CA LYS A 25 -1.16 -7.82 -0.61
C LYS A 25 0.24 -7.27 -0.40
N ILE A 26 0.96 -7.82 0.55
CA ILE A 26 2.33 -7.41 0.78
C ILE A 26 3.22 -8.13 -0.22
N ILE A 27 3.99 -7.37 -0.96
CA ILE A 27 4.88 -7.95 -1.95
C ILE A 27 6.34 -7.87 -1.54
N GLY A 28 6.66 -7.11 -0.53
CA GLY A 28 8.02 -7.07 -0.04
C GLY A 28 8.11 -6.29 1.25
N ALA A 29 9.09 -6.62 2.07
CA ALA A 29 9.36 -5.87 3.28
C ALA A 29 10.84 -5.97 3.55
N THR A 30 11.48 -4.84 3.79
CA THR A 30 12.92 -4.77 3.99
C THR A 30 13.24 -3.95 5.21
N LYS A 31 14.16 -4.44 6.02
CA LYS A 31 14.62 -3.67 7.15
C LYS A 31 15.63 -2.64 6.66
N ILE A 32 15.39 -1.39 6.96
CA ILE A 32 16.27 -0.31 6.53
C ILE A 32 16.68 0.48 7.76
N GLY A 33 17.94 0.39 8.13
CA GLY A 33 18.39 1.10 9.31
C GLY A 33 17.57 0.70 10.52
N ASP A 34 16.91 1.68 11.13
CA ASP A 34 16.09 1.42 12.30
C ASP A 34 14.63 1.18 11.96
N GLY A 35 14.28 1.20 10.70
CA GLY A 35 12.88 1.07 10.32
C GLY A 35 12.67 0.02 9.26
N TRP A 36 11.55 0.14 8.57
CA TRP A 36 11.15 -0.85 7.58
C TRP A 36 10.58 -0.17 6.35
N ASP A 37 10.86 -0.74 5.20
CA ASP A 37 10.19 -0.34 3.96
C ASP A 37 9.33 -1.52 3.56
N VAL A 38 8.03 -1.29 3.42
CA VAL A 38 7.09 -2.35 3.06
C VAL A 38 6.43 -1.98 1.75
N GLU A 39 6.49 -2.90 0.79
CA GLU A 39 5.82 -2.69 -0.48
C GLU A 39 4.55 -3.51 -0.51
N ALA A 40 3.49 -2.91 -0.98
CA ALA A 40 2.19 -3.58 -1.01
C ALA A 40 1.45 -3.24 -2.28
N GLU A 41 0.63 -4.18 -2.70
CA GLU A 41 -0.29 -3.95 -3.80
C GLU A 41 -1.69 -3.84 -3.24
N VAL A 42 -2.45 -2.90 -3.75
CA VAL A 42 -3.85 -2.75 -3.37
C VAL A 42 -4.69 -2.75 -4.63
N TYR A 43 -5.94 -3.14 -4.49
CA TYR A 43 -6.88 -3.13 -5.60
C TYR A 43 -7.96 -2.10 -5.28
N GLU A 44 -8.02 -1.08 -6.10
CA GLU A 44 -8.93 0.04 -5.90
C GLU A 44 -9.90 0.11 -7.07
N GLU A 45 -11.11 0.59 -6.81
CA GLU A 45 -12.05 0.77 -7.89
C GLU A 45 -11.49 1.74 -8.91
N SER A 46 -11.78 1.48 -10.17
CA SER A 46 -11.31 2.37 -11.21
C SER A 46 -11.89 3.77 -11.01
N SER A 47 -11.02 4.73 -10.85
CA SER A 47 -11.43 6.11 -10.66
C SER A 47 -12.17 6.62 -11.88
N PHE A 48 -11.75 6.17 -13.05
CA PHE A 48 -12.35 6.62 -14.27
C PHE A 48 -13.80 6.17 -14.35
N LEU A 49 -14.07 4.90 -14.14
CA LEU A 49 -15.43 4.39 -14.21
C LEU A 49 -16.30 4.96 -13.11
N LYS A 50 -15.71 5.16 -11.93
CA LYS A 50 -16.45 5.72 -10.83
C LYS A 50 -16.87 7.14 -11.15
N SER A 51 -16.03 7.91 -11.80
CA SER A 51 -16.35 9.28 -12.13
C SER A 51 -17.47 9.38 -13.17
N LEU A 52 -17.70 8.29 -13.91
CA LEU A 52 -18.79 8.25 -14.86
C LEU A 52 -20.09 7.79 -14.23
N GLY A 53 -20.07 7.47 -12.96
CA GLY A 53 -21.28 6.99 -12.29
C GLY A 53 -21.63 5.57 -12.64
N LEU A 54 -20.70 4.82 -13.19
CA LEU A 54 -20.96 3.45 -13.61
C LEU A 54 -20.53 2.47 -12.54
N PRO A 55 -21.28 1.39 -12.34
CA PRO A 55 -20.81 0.37 -11.43
C PRO A 55 -19.58 -0.27 -12.04
N SER A 56 -18.58 -0.47 -11.24
CA SER A 56 -17.33 -0.99 -11.74
C SER A 56 -16.96 -2.29 -11.05
N ARG A 57 -16.64 -3.29 -11.88
CA ARG A 57 -16.04 -4.51 -11.36
C ARG A 57 -14.56 -4.48 -11.63
N ILE A 58 -14.10 -3.45 -12.34
CA ILE A 58 -12.70 -3.34 -12.67
C ILE A 58 -12.00 -2.60 -11.57
N GLN A 59 -10.92 -3.16 -11.10
CA GLN A 59 -10.13 -2.55 -10.06
C GLN A 59 -8.74 -2.27 -10.59
N ASP A 60 -8.24 -1.11 -10.24
CA ASP A 60 -6.87 -0.74 -10.59
C ASP A 60 -5.95 -1.36 -9.55
N ARG A 61 -4.85 -1.92 -10.01
CA ARG A 61 -3.85 -2.46 -9.12
C ARG A 61 -2.77 -1.41 -8.95
N ASN A 62 -2.61 -0.94 -7.75
CA ASN A 62 -1.61 0.08 -7.43
C ASN A 62 -0.65 -0.45 -6.39
N SER A 63 0.58 -0.01 -6.48
CA SER A 63 1.60 -0.40 -5.51
C SER A 63 1.91 0.79 -4.63
N TYR A 64 2.14 0.52 -3.37
CA TYR A 64 2.51 1.55 -2.41
C TYR A 64 3.72 1.10 -1.62
N THR A 65 4.54 2.06 -1.23
CA THR A 65 5.62 1.81 -0.30
C THR A 65 5.29 2.52 0.99
N VAL A 66 5.32 1.79 2.09
CA VAL A 66 5.05 2.34 3.41
C VAL A 66 6.34 2.30 4.20
N LYS A 67 6.76 3.42 4.75
CA LYS A 67 7.96 3.49 5.57
C LYS A 67 7.57 3.55 7.03
N LEU A 68 8.12 2.66 7.81
CA LEU A 68 7.85 2.58 9.22
C LEU A 68 9.13 2.82 10.00
N ASN A 69 8.99 3.43 11.15
CA ASN A 69 10.16 3.60 12.01
C ASN A 69 10.33 2.35 12.89
N ASP A 70 11.31 2.38 13.79
CA ASP A 70 11.59 1.25 14.64
C ASP A 70 10.40 0.89 15.55
N GLY A 71 9.59 1.84 15.89
CA GLY A 71 8.40 1.58 16.70
C GLY A 71 7.18 1.20 15.88
N LEU A 72 7.37 0.93 14.60
CA LEU A 72 6.30 0.55 13.68
C LEU A 72 5.27 1.65 13.46
N GLU A 73 5.70 2.88 13.62
CA GLU A 73 4.85 4.00 13.27
C GLU A 73 5.10 4.35 11.82
N VAL A 74 4.06 4.68 11.10
CA VAL A 74 4.19 5.03 9.69
C VAL A 74 4.79 6.42 9.58
N GLU A 75 5.94 6.52 8.94
CA GLU A 75 6.59 7.81 8.74
C GLU A 75 6.16 8.44 7.42
N SER A 76 5.95 7.61 6.42
CA SER A 76 5.51 8.11 5.12
C SER A 76 5.01 6.95 4.29
N TYR A 77 4.24 7.26 3.27
CA TYR A 77 3.87 6.26 2.30
C TYR A 77 3.74 6.96 0.97
N GLU A 78 3.91 6.19 -0.10
CA GLU A 78 3.91 6.80 -1.39
C GLU A 78 3.41 5.78 -2.40
N ARG A 79 2.58 6.25 -3.33
CA ARG A 79 2.11 5.40 -4.39
C ARG A 79 3.21 5.30 -5.44
N GLN A 80 3.54 4.07 -5.82
CA GLN A 80 4.50 3.87 -6.87
C GLN A 80 3.69 3.93 -8.13
N GLY A 81 3.82 4.85 -8.83
CA GLY A 81 3.05 5.01 -9.96
C GLY A 81 3.30 4.05 -10.91
N HIS A 82 2.59 3.62 -11.49
CA HIS A 82 2.83 2.99 -12.45
C HIS A 82 3.14 3.62 -13.45
N ALA A 83 3.43 4.44 -13.10
CA ALA A 83 3.98 5.17 -13.88
C ALA A 83 4.59 4.51 -14.73
N ALA A 84 4.94 3.84 -14.26
CA ALA A 84 5.58 3.19 -14.96
C ALA A 84 4.93 2.85 -15.97
N ALA A 85 4.02 2.73 -15.74
CA ALA A 85 3.42 2.36 -16.65
C ALA A 85 3.59 3.09 -17.68
N ALA A 86 3.89 3.93 -17.49
CA ALA A 86 4.01 4.66 -18.40
C ALA A 86 4.95 4.43 -19.21
N ARG A 87 5.39 4.05 -19.33
CA ARG A 87 6.20 4.13 -20.14
C ARG A 87 6.25 3.59 -20.85
#